data_8befa1ae2c1791dee9272b6aa617e057
#
_entry.id   8befa1ae2c1791dee9272b6aa617e057
#
_cell.length_a   1.000
_cell.length_b   1.000
_cell.length_c   1.000
_cell.angle_alpha   90.00
_cell.angle_beta   90.00
_cell.angle_gamma   90.00
#
_symmetry.space_group_name_H-M   'P 1'
#
loop_
_entity.id
_entity.type
_entity.pdbx_description
1 polymer ?
#
loop_
_entity_poly.entity_id
_entity_poly.type
_entity_poly.pdbx_seq_one_letter_code
_entity_poly.pdbx_strand_id
1 'polypeptide(L)'
;MIRSILAVIVAVVTWFIVATILNWILRAGLPGYSAVEVSMNFTLTMMICRLLLGLVSSWCAGFVCATIARNRVAAKVAAAVMVVLFLPVHYMLWAKFPIWYHLFFLISLAPMLLVGAALQSKVAPAR
;
A
#
# COMPACT_ATOMS: atom_id res chain seq x y z
N MET A 1 7.33 22.58 5.89
CA MET A 1 7.39 21.51 6.88
C MET A 1 6.03 20.93 7.20
N ILE A 2 5.07 21.69 7.70
CA ILE A 2 3.70 21.23 8.03
C ILE A 2 3.03 20.51 6.85
N ARG A 3 3.14 21.06 5.65
CA ARG A 3 2.58 20.48 4.43
C ARG A 3 3.14 19.09 4.10
N SER A 4 4.44 18.88 4.32
CA SER A 4 5.06 17.56 4.11
C SER A 4 4.62 16.55 5.14
N ILE A 5 4.47 16.95 6.41
CA ILE A 5 3.95 16.08 7.48
C ILE A 5 2.50 15.69 7.15
N LEU A 6 1.66 16.66 6.79
CA LEU A 6 0.29 16.41 6.39
C LEU A 6 0.22 15.46 5.19
N ALA A 7 1.08 15.62 4.20
CA ALA A 7 1.15 14.76 3.03
C ALA A 7 1.46 13.30 3.39
N VAL A 8 2.38 13.07 4.33
CA VAL A 8 2.71 11.74 4.82
C VAL A 8 1.53 11.11 5.56
N ILE A 9 0.88 11.85 6.44
CA ILE A 9 -0.31 11.38 7.17
C ILE A 9 -1.42 11.00 6.20
N VAL A 10 -1.74 11.88 5.25
CA VAL A 10 -2.79 11.63 4.25
C VAL A 10 -2.42 10.45 3.34
N ALA A 11 -1.14 10.26 3.01
CA ALA A 11 -0.70 9.10 2.24
C ALA A 11 -0.98 7.79 2.98
N VAL A 12 -0.67 7.73 4.27
CA VAL A 12 -0.96 6.55 5.12
C VAL A 12 -2.47 6.29 5.16
N VAL A 13 -3.26 7.31 5.43
CA VAL A 13 -4.74 7.21 5.44
C VAL A 13 -5.27 6.76 4.08
N THR A 14 -4.77 7.32 2.99
CA THR A 14 -5.15 6.94 1.61
C THR A 14 -4.86 5.46 1.36
N TRP A 15 -3.69 4.97 1.78
CA TRP A 15 -3.34 3.57 1.63
C TRP A 15 -4.40 2.66 2.26
N PHE A 16 -4.76 2.92 3.51
CA PHE A 16 -5.76 2.11 4.22
C PHE A 16 -7.17 2.25 3.65
N ILE A 17 -7.58 3.43 3.19
CA ILE A 17 -8.88 3.63 2.54
C ILE A 17 -8.95 2.83 1.23
N VAL A 18 -7.95 2.95 0.37
CA VAL A 18 -7.90 2.24 -0.92
C VAL A 18 -7.84 0.72 -0.68
N ALA A 19 -7.01 0.27 0.25
CA ALA A 19 -6.92 -1.14 0.61
C ALA A 19 -8.25 -1.69 1.14
N THR A 20 -8.97 -0.94 1.95
CA THR A 20 -10.28 -1.33 2.47
C THR A 20 -11.31 -1.46 1.35
N ILE A 21 -11.38 -0.47 0.46
CA ILE A 21 -12.30 -0.49 -0.69
C ILE A 21 -12.01 -1.69 -1.60
N LEU A 22 -10.73 -1.89 -1.94
CA LEU A 22 -10.31 -3.02 -2.78
C LEU A 22 -10.56 -4.37 -2.09
N ASN A 23 -10.40 -4.44 -0.76
CA ASN A 23 -10.72 -5.66 -0.02
C ASN A 23 -12.21 -5.98 -0.06
N TRP A 24 -13.09 -4.99 -0.01
CA TRP A 24 -14.52 -5.20 -0.23
C TRP A 24 -14.82 -5.73 -1.63
N ILE A 25 -14.10 -5.24 -2.64
CA ILE A 25 -14.22 -5.77 -4.00
C ILE A 25 -13.79 -7.24 -4.06
N LEU A 26 -12.71 -7.60 -3.37
CA LEU A 26 -12.27 -9.00 -3.27
C LEU A 26 -13.31 -9.88 -2.58
N ARG A 27 -13.94 -9.40 -1.51
CA ARG A 27 -15.05 -10.12 -0.84
C ARG A 27 -16.23 -10.37 -1.76
N ALA A 28 -16.57 -9.40 -2.60
CA ALA A 28 -17.68 -9.51 -3.53
C ALA A 28 -17.34 -10.37 -4.76
N GLY A 29 -16.09 -10.31 -5.25
CA GLY A 29 -15.68 -10.90 -6.52
C GLY A 29 -15.02 -12.28 -6.42
N LEU A 30 -14.41 -12.62 -5.29
CA LEU A 30 -13.72 -13.91 -5.11
C LEU A 30 -14.56 -14.88 -4.29
N PRO A 31 -15.02 -16.00 -4.89
CA PRO A 31 -15.77 -17.01 -4.15
C PRO A 31 -14.97 -17.56 -2.97
N GLY A 32 -15.60 -17.59 -1.79
CA GLY A 32 -14.99 -18.13 -0.56
C GLY A 32 -13.99 -17.20 0.14
N TYR A 33 -13.71 -16.02 -0.41
CA TYR A 33 -12.75 -15.08 0.18
C TYR A 33 -13.16 -14.67 1.61
N SER A 34 -14.41 -14.25 1.81
CA SER A 34 -14.92 -13.85 3.12
C SER A 34 -14.89 -14.98 4.15
N ALA A 35 -15.10 -16.22 3.71
CA ALA A 35 -15.11 -17.40 4.59
C ALA A 35 -13.73 -17.70 5.17
N VAL A 36 -12.65 -17.41 4.45
CA VAL A 36 -11.27 -17.71 4.88
C VAL A 36 -10.54 -16.50 5.46
N GLU A 37 -11.14 -15.31 5.41
CA GLU A 37 -10.50 -14.07 5.85
C GLU A 37 -10.09 -14.10 7.33
N VAL A 38 -10.95 -14.63 8.20
CA VAL A 38 -10.69 -14.72 9.64
C VAL A 38 -9.55 -15.69 9.95
N SER A 39 -9.53 -16.85 9.28
CA SER A 39 -8.48 -17.86 9.46
C SER A 39 -7.19 -17.52 8.72
N MET A 40 -7.24 -16.60 7.76
CA MET A 40 -6.15 -16.24 6.84
C MET A 40 -5.61 -17.40 6.01
N ASN A 41 -6.41 -18.42 5.73
CA ASN A 41 -6.05 -19.56 4.89
C ASN A 41 -6.38 -19.26 3.42
N PHE A 42 -5.71 -18.28 2.84
CA PHE A 42 -5.95 -17.85 1.47
C PHE A 42 -5.35 -18.80 0.43
N THR A 43 -6.06 -18.97 -0.67
CA THR A 43 -5.54 -19.66 -1.86
C THR A 43 -4.46 -18.81 -2.54
N LEU A 44 -3.69 -19.41 -3.46
CA LEU A 44 -2.69 -18.68 -4.24
C LEU A 44 -3.32 -17.49 -5.00
N THR A 45 -4.47 -17.69 -5.65
CA THR A 45 -5.18 -16.61 -6.34
C THR A 45 -5.56 -15.47 -5.40
N MET A 46 -6.08 -15.79 -4.22
CA MET A 46 -6.42 -14.79 -3.21
C MET A 46 -5.20 -14.02 -2.73
N MET A 47 -4.07 -14.70 -2.50
CA MET A 47 -2.81 -14.07 -2.11
C MET A 47 -2.29 -13.13 -3.20
N ILE A 48 -2.34 -13.53 -4.46
CA ILE A 48 -1.95 -12.67 -5.60
C ILE A 48 -2.85 -11.43 -5.66
N CYS A 49 -4.16 -11.60 -5.52
CA CYS A 49 -5.08 -10.46 -5.49
C CYS A 49 -4.80 -9.50 -4.33
N ARG A 50 -4.44 -10.02 -3.17
CA ARG A 50 -4.05 -9.19 -2.02
C ARG A 50 -2.74 -8.43 -2.26
N LEU A 51 -1.78 -9.04 -2.96
CA LEU A 51 -0.54 -8.36 -3.36
C LEU A 51 -0.83 -7.23 -4.36
N LEU A 52 -1.70 -7.47 -5.34
CA LEU A 52 -2.14 -6.44 -6.29
C LEU A 52 -2.85 -5.29 -5.58
N LEU A 53 -3.70 -5.60 -4.60
CA LEU A 53 -4.35 -4.62 -3.73
C LEU A 53 -3.30 -3.74 -3.02
N GLY A 54 -2.26 -4.34 -2.47
CA GLY A 54 -1.15 -3.63 -1.84
C GLY A 54 -0.40 -2.71 -2.81
N LEU A 55 -0.15 -3.18 -4.04
CA LEU A 55 0.51 -2.39 -5.09
C LEU A 55 -0.31 -1.15 -5.47
N VAL A 56 -1.61 -1.34 -5.72
CA VAL A 56 -2.52 -0.24 -6.09
C VAL A 56 -2.64 0.76 -4.95
N SER A 57 -2.80 0.30 -3.72
CA SER A 57 -2.90 1.16 -2.53
C SER A 57 -1.63 1.99 -2.33
N SER A 58 -0.46 1.39 -2.52
CA SER A 58 0.83 2.07 -2.42
C SER A 58 1.01 3.12 -3.50
N TRP A 59 0.62 2.80 -4.74
CA TRP A 59 0.65 3.72 -5.86
C TRP A 59 -0.25 4.94 -5.61
N CYS A 60 -1.48 4.73 -5.18
CA CYS A 60 -2.42 5.81 -4.85
C CYS A 60 -1.89 6.68 -3.71
N ALA A 61 -1.34 6.07 -2.66
CA ALA A 61 -0.77 6.80 -1.53
C ALA A 61 0.38 7.71 -1.96
N GLY A 62 1.26 7.22 -2.82
CA GLY A 62 2.38 8.00 -3.37
C GLY A 62 1.91 9.16 -4.24
N PHE A 63 0.94 8.92 -5.11
CA PHE A 63 0.35 9.96 -5.95
C PHE A 63 -0.27 11.10 -5.12
N VAL A 64 -1.08 10.74 -4.13
CA VAL A 64 -1.70 11.72 -3.22
C VAL A 64 -0.65 12.46 -2.39
N CYS A 65 0.34 11.76 -1.87
CA CYS A 65 1.45 12.36 -1.13
C CYS A 65 2.14 13.46 -1.94
N ALA A 66 2.50 13.14 -3.18
CA ALA A 66 3.18 14.10 -4.07
C ALA A 66 2.30 15.27 -4.47
N THR A 67 1.00 15.05 -4.62
CA THR A 67 0.02 16.12 -4.90
C THR A 67 -0.02 17.16 -3.79
N ILE A 68 0.01 16.69 -2.54
CA ILE A 68 -0.05 17.59 -1.36
C ILE A 68 1.31 18.22 -1.10
N ALA A 69 2.37 17.43 -1.00
CA ALA A 69 3.69 17.89 -0.59
C ALA A 69 4.38 18.75 -1.63
N ARG A 70 4.21 18.41 -2.91
CA ARG A 70 4.93 19.02 -4.06
C ARG A 70 6.46 18.91 -3.94
N ASN A 71 6.95 17.91 -3.22
CA ASN A 71 8.37 17.59 -3.10
C ASN A 71 8.59 16.07 -2.98
N ARG A 72 9.77 15.63 -3.41
CA ARG A 72 10.11 14.20 -3.42
C ARG A 72 10.50 13.64 -2.04
N VAL A 73 10.88 14.51 -1.11
CA VAL A 73 11.32 14.10 0.23
C VAL A 73 10.15 13.52 1.01
N ALA A 74 8.98 14.17 0.95
CA ALA A 74 7.78 13.68 1.62
C ALA A 74 7.38 12.26 1.15
N ALA A 75 7.49 11.98 -0.16
CA ALA A 75 7.20 10.66 -0.69
C ALA A 75 8.18 9.59 -0.18
N LYS A 76 9.47 9.92 -0.07
CA LYS A 76 10.47 9.02 0.53
C LYS A 76 10.20 8.75 2.01
N VAL A 77 9.82 9.79 2.75
CA VAL A 77 9.44 9.66 4.16
C VAL A 77 8.17 8.79 4.29
N ALA A 78 7.16 9.03 3.46
CA ALA A 78 5.94 8.22 3.44
C ALA A 78 6.26 6.76 3.14
N ALA A 79 7.13 6.48 2.17
CA ALA A 79 7.58 5.12 1.85
C ALA A 79 8.25 4.44 3.05
N ALA A 80 9.16 5.14 3.74
CA ALA A 80 9.81 4.62 4.94
C ALA A 80 8.81 4.36 6.07
N VAL A 81 7.89 5.28 6.31
CA VAL A 81 6.83 5.14 7.33
C VAL A 81 5.96 3.91 7.03
N MET A 82 5.56 3.70 5.78
CA MET A 82 4.75 2.55 5.39
C MET A 82 5.49 1.23 5.64
N VAL A 83 6.77 1.14 5.28
CA VAL A 83 7.58 -0.06 5.56
C VAL A 83 7.65 -0.33 7.06
N VAL A 84 7.95 0.69 7.87
CA VAL A 84 8.02 0.56 9.33
C VAL A 84 6.69 0.11 9.92
N LEU A 85 5.55 0.61 9.41
CA LEU A 85 4.21 0.20 9.87
C LEU A 85 3.90 -1.26 9.53
N PHE A 86 4.33 -1.75 8.36
CA PHE A 86 4.01 -3.10 7.92
C PHE A 86 4.99 -4.17 8.38
N LEU A 87 6.20 -3.81 8.82
CA LEU A 87 7.14 -4.79 9.38
C LEU A 87 6.56 -5.58 10.55
N PRO A 88 6.00 -4.94 11.60
CA PRO A 88 5.37 -5.68 12.70
C PRO A 88 4.18 -6.53 12.25
N VAL A 89 3.37 -6.04 11.33
CA VAL A 89 2.22 -6.77 10.79
C VAL A 89 2.67 -8.06 10.12
N HIS A 90 3.68 -8.00 9.25
CA HIS A 90 4.22 -9.18 8.59
C HIS A 90 4.96 -10.12 9.54
N TYR A 91 5.60 -9.59 10.57
CA TYR A 91 6.19 -10.41 11.63
C TYR A 91 5.12 -11.21 12.38
N MET A 92 4.02 -10.59 12.77
CA MET A 92 2.89 -11.26 13.44
C MET A 92 2.21 -12.31 12.56
N LEU A 93 2.17 -12.07 11.25
CA LEU A 93 1.52 -12.96 10.28
C LEU A 93 2.51 -13.94 9.62
N TRP A 94 3.74 -14.05 10.12
CA TRP A 94 4.80 -14.81 9.47
C TRP A 94 4.42 -16.26 9.18
N ALA A 95 3.78 -16.93 10.14
CA ALA A 95 3.34 -18.32 10.00
C ALA A 95 2.08 -18.51 9.13
N LYS A 96 1.35 -17.44 8.82
CA LYS A 96 0.09 -17.49 8.07
C LYS A 96 0.27 -17.44 6.55
N PHE A 97 1.39 -16.87 6.09
CA PHE A 97 1.68 -16.68 4.67
C PHE A 97 3.06 -17.27 4.34
N PRO A 98 3.28 -17.69 3.08
CA PRO A 98 4.59 -18.12 2.64
C PRO A 98 5.60 -16.95 2.64
N ILE A 99 6.90 -17.29 2.75
CA ILE A 99 7.98 -16.29 2.80
C ILE A 99 7.96 -15.34 1.59
N TRP A 100 7.71 -15.87 0.40
CA TRP A 100 7.66 -15.07 -0.83
C TRP A 100 6.58 -13.98 -0.79
N TYR A 101 5.45 -14.23 -0.12
CA TYR A 101 4.38 -13.25 0.06
C TYR A 101 4.84 -12.06 0.89
N HIS A 102 5.48 -12.32 2.03
CA HIS A 102 6.01 -11.28 2.90
C HIS A 102 7.10 -10.45 2.19
N LEU A 103 8.03 -11.12 1.53
CA LEU A 103 9.12 -10.47 0.81
C LEU A 103 8.61 -9.61 -0.34
N PHE A 104 7.70 -10.14 -1.15
CA PHE A 104 7.11 -9.39 -2.25
C PHE A 104 6.39 -8.14 -1.75
N PHE A 105 5.56 -8.28 -0.73
CA PHE A 105 4.82 -7.15 -0.17
C PHE A 105 5.75 -6.06 0.35
N LEU A 106 6.67 -6.42 1.24
CA LEU A 106 7.57 -5.45 1.89
C LEU A 106 8.54 -4.80 0.90
N ILE A 107 9.08 -5.57 -0.05
CA ILE A 107 10.04 -5.04 -1.05
C ILE A 107 9.33 -4.14 -2.07
N SER A 108 8.10 -4.45 -2.46
CA SER A 108 7.35 -3.68 -3.45
C SER A 108 6.68 -2.42 -2.89
N LEU A 109 6.45 -2.35 -1.59
CA LEU A 109 5.70 -1.29 -0.92
C LEU A 109 6.30 0.10 -1.18
N ALA A 110 7.57 0.29 -0.88
CA ALA A 110 8.26 1.57 -1.06
C ALA A 110 8.46 1.95 -2.54
N PRO A 111 8.97 1.07 -3.42
CA PRO A 111 9.11 1.39 -4.84
C PRO A 111 7.79 1.77 -5.50
N MET A 112 6.69 1.07 -5.19
CA MET A 112 5.39 1.34 -5.80
C MET A 112 4.82 2.69 -5.35
N LEU A 113 5.01 3.06 -4.10
CA LEU A 113 4.65 4.38 -3.59
C LEU A 113 5.44 5.48 -4.31
N LEU A 114 6.75 5.27 -4.50
CA LEU A 114 7.61 6.22 -5.21
C LEU A 114 7.24 6.34 -6.70
N VAL A 115 6.81 5.25 -7.34
CA VAL A 115 6.29 5.28 -8.72
C VAL A 115 5.04 6.15 -8.81
N GLY A 116 4.10 6.01 -7.88
CA GLY A 116 2.91 6.86 -7.81
C GLY A 116 3.26 8.34 -7.66
N ALA A 117 4.22 8.64 -6.80
CA ALA A 117 4.71 10.01 -6.60
C ALA A 117 5.40 10.57 -7.86
N ALA A 118 6.20 9.74 -8.54
CA ALA A 118 6.88 10.14 -9.78
C ALA A 118 5.89 10.41 -10.93
N LEU A 119 4.83 9.63 -11.03
CA LEU A 119 3.79 9.84 -12.03
C LEU A 119 3.08 11.18 -11.79
N GLN A 120 2.75 11.50 -10.55
CA GLN A 120 2.12 12.77 -10.20
C GLN A 120 2.98 13.96 -10.66
N SER A 121 4.29 13.89 -10.47
CA SER A 121 5.20 14.96 -10.89
C SER A 121 5.30 15.15 -12.40
N LYS A 122 4.96 14.13 -13.20
CA LYS A 122 4.88 14.21 -14.66
C LYS A 122 3.55 14.79 -15.13
N VAL A 123 2.46 14.44 -14.46
CA VAL A 123 1.10 14.87 -14.81
C VAL A 123 0.86 16.33 -14.40
N ALA A 124 1.39 16.74 -13.26
CA ALA A 124 1.29 18.09 -12.73
C ALA A 124 2.69 18.65 -12.46
N PRO A 125 3.40 19.11 -13.51
CA PRO A 125 4.73 19.71 -13.32
C PRO A 125 4.65 20.91 -12.38
N ALA A 126 5.72 21.12 -11.62
CA ALA A 126 5.79 22.23 -10.67
C ALA A 126 5.56 23.58 -11.40
N ARG A 127 4.60 24.33 -10.88
CA ARG A 127 4.36 25.72 -11.28
C ARG A 127 5.33 26.65 -10.55
#